data_1de4563614cd5db66acc099d8759b451
#
_entry.id   1de4563614cd5db66acc099d8759b451
#
_cell.length_a   1.000
_cell.length_b   1.000
_cell.length_c   1.000
_cell.angle_alpha   90.00
_cell.angle_beta   90.00
_cell.angle_gamma   90.00
#
_symmetry.space_group_name_H-M   'P 1'
#
loop_
_entity.id
_entity.type
_entity.pdbx_description
1 polymer ?
#
loop_
_entity_poly.entity_id
_entity_poly.type
_entity_poly.pdbx_seq_one_letter_code
_entity_poly.pdbx_strand_id
1 'polypeptide(L)'
;MSLDLNTVIVTTSPYTMNKNSTVFLVNRSAPSSIILPSLSSDDDGKSFYIKDASGTSTSNPITITAPGSKKINGVAFAMLNGAYSHIQVIYDGTNWLTIA
;
A
#
# COMPACT_ATOMS: atom_id res chain seq x y z
N MET A 1 10.92 -19.59 17.68
CA MET A 1 11.26 -18.36 16.95
C MET A 1 9.99 -17.75 16.40
N SER A 2 9.79 -16.48 16.60
CA SER A 2 8.70 -15.78 15.95
C SER A 2 9.16 -15.17 14.64
N LEU A 3 8.27 -15.12 13.67
CA LEU A 3 8.51 -14.42 12.42
C LEU A 3 7.74 -13.11 12.47
N ASP A 4 8.48 -12.02 12.63
CA ASP A 4 7.88 -10.70 12.72
C ASP A 4 7.99 -9.99 11.38
N LEU A 5 6.85 -9.59 10.82
CA LEU A 5 6.81 -8.68 9.69
C LEU A 5 6.91 -7.26 10.22
N ASN A 6 7.72 -6.44 9.58
CA ASN A 6 7.79 -5.03 9.93
C ASN A 6 6.47 -4.36 9.62
N THR A 7 5.76 -3.95 10.65
CA THR A 7 4.41 -3.42 10.55
C THR A 7 4.37 -1.96 10.96
N VAL A 8 3.68 -1.15 10.16
CA VAL A 8 3.44 0.26 10.45
C VAL A 8 1.94 0.48 10.59
N ILE A 9 1.54 1.21 11.62
CA ILE A 9 0.16 1.67 11.76
C ILE A 9 0.10 3.08 11.20
N VAL A 10 -0.68 3.28 10.13
CA VAL A 10 -0.78 4.55 9.43
C VAL A 10 -1.98 5.31 9.97
N THR A 11 -1.73 6.47 10.57
CA THR A 11 -2.77 7.33 11.16
C THR A 11 -2.79 8.72 10.54
N THR A 12 -1.98 8.97 9.53
CA THR A 12 -1.88 10.26 8.84
C THR A 12 -2.10 10.07 7.34
N SER A 13 -2.50 11.15 6.66
CA SER A 13 -2.69 11.15 5.21
C SER A 13 -2.32 12.53 4.66
N PRO A 14 -1.62 12.62 3.53
CA PRO A 14 -1.05 11.50 2.78
C PRO A 14 0.10 10.84 3.54
N TYR A 15 0.32 9.56 3.27
CA TYR A 15 1.41 8.82 3.89
C TYR A 15 2.25 8.13 2.81
N THR A 16 3.55 8.35 2.85
CA THR A 16 4.49 7.69 1.93
C THR A 16 5.10 6.47 2.64
N MET A 17 4.91 5.30 2.04
CA MET A 17 5.42 4.06 2.60
C MET A 17 6.95 4.04 2.52
N ASN A 18 7.58 3.43 3.52
CA ASN A 18 9.01 3.15 3.48
C ASN A 18 9.22 1.72 2.95
N LYS A 19 10.39 1.47 2.35
CA LYS A 19 10.67 0.16 1.76
C LYS A 19 11.18 -0.87 2.75
N ASN A 20 11.36 -0.49 4.01
CA ASN A 20 11.89 -1.37 5.05
C ASN A 20 10.79 -2.04 5.88
N SER A 21 9.56 -1.63 5.72
CA SER A 21 8.40 -2.25 6.37
C SER A 21 7.59 -3.02 5.34
N THR A 22 6.85 -4.02 5.79
CA THR A 22 6.14 -4.95 4.90
C THR A 22 4.64 -4.79 4.98
N VAL A 23 4.10 -4.54 6.16
CA VAL A 23 2.65 -4.47 6.38
C VAL A 23 2.29 -3.06 6.83
N PHE A 24 1.30 -2.46 6.18
CA PHE A 24 0.83 -1.12 6.49
C PHE A 24 -0.65 -1.21 6.82
N LEU A 25 -0.96 -0.98 8.09
CA LEU A 25 -2.33 -1.01 8.62
C LEU A 25 -2.85 0.41 8.65
N VAL A 26 -3.76 0.74 7.75
CA VAL A 26 -4.32 2.09 7.66
C VAL A 26 -5.48 2.18 8.63
N ASN A 27 -5.29 2.92 9.70
CA ASN A 27 -6.27 3.06 10.77
C ASN A 27 -6.75 4.51 10.84
N ARG A 28 -7.64 4.87 9.91
CA ARG A 28 -8.18 6.23 9.82
C ARG A 28 -9.67 6.16 9.50
N SER A 29 -10.44 7.02 10.14
CA SER A 29 -11.87 7.17 9.85
C SER A 29 -12.11 8.36 8.91
N ALA A 30 -11.27 8.49 7.89
CA ALA A 30 -11.33 9.54 6.86
C ALA A 30 -10.70 8.99 5.58
N PRO A 31 -11.05 9.55 4.40
CA PRO A 31 -10.39 9.16 3.17
C PRO A 31 -8.87 9.32 3.29
N SER A 32 -8.12 8.35 2.77
CA SER A 32 -6.68 8.31 2.95
C SER A 32 -5.97 8.14 1.62
N SER A 33 -4.80 8.78 1.51
CA SER A 33 -3.89 8.64 0.36
C SER A 33 -2.62 7.96 0.83
N ILE A 34 -2.30 6.84 0.21
CA ILE A 34 -1.07 6.07 0.49
C ILE A 34 -0.22 6.11 -0.77
N ILE A 35 1.05 6.43 -0.61
CA ILE A 35 2.01 6.50 -1.71
C ILE A 35 2.99 5.35 -1.54
N LEU A 36 3.11 4.51 -2.56
CA LEU A 36 4.04 3.39 -2.55
C LEU A 36 5.48 3.91 -2.47
N PRO A 37 6.41 3.09 -1.95
CA PRO A 37 7.79 3.56 -1.79
C PRO A 37 8.47 3.76 -3.15
N SER A 38 9.45 4.64 -3.17
CA SER A 38 10.28 4.87 -4.36
C SER A 38 11.32 3.75 -4.42
N LEU A 39 11.26 2.92 -5.46
CA LEU A 39 12.14 1.76 -5.62
C LEU A 39 12.96 1.87 -6.89
N SER A 40 14.11 1.16 -6.91
CA SER A 40 14.96 1.04 -8.09
C SER A 40 14.82 -0.35 -8.70
N SER A 41 15.46 -0.57 -9.85
CA SER A 41 15.41 -1.88 -10.50
C SER A 41 15.98 -3.00 -9.64
N ASP A 42 16.84 -2.67 -8.66
CA ASP A 42 17.39 -3.65 -7.74
C ASP A 42 16.38 -4.14 -6.70
N ASP A 43 15.24 -3.48 -6.61
CA ASP A 43 14.19 -3.82 -5.65
C ASP A 43 13.11 -4.72 -6.26
N ASP A 44 13.35 -5.30 -7.42
CA ASP A 44 12.37 -6.19 -8.04
C ASP A 44 12.04 -7.36 -7.13
N GLY A 45 10.77 -7.72 -7.10
CA GLY A 45 10.28 -8.78 -6.21
C GLY A 45 9.88 -8.30 -4.82
N LYS A 46 10.17 -7.05 -4.43
CA LYS A 46 9.69 -6.54 -3.14
C LYS A 46 8.18 -6.42 -3.15
N SER A 47 7.55 -6.88 -2.08
CA SER A 47 6.10 -6.80 -1.95
C SER A 47 5.70 -6.20 -0.61
N PHE A 48 4.49 -5.62 -0.59
CA PHE A 48 3.97 -4.90 0.55
C PHE A 48 2.47 -5.20 0.68
N TYR A 49 1.98 -5.14 1.92
CA TYR A 49 0.57 -5.34 2.22
C TYR A 49 -0.01 -4.05 2.78
N ILE A 50 -1.18 -3.66 2.30
CA ILE A 50 -1.91 -2.49 2.78
C ILE A 50 -3.29 -2.96 3.18
N LYS A 51 -3.66 -2.71 4.43
CA LYS A 51 -4.90 -3.20 5.04
C LYS A 51 -5.70 -2.05 5.59
N ASP A 52 -7.02 -2.07 5.35
CA ASP A 52 -7.96 -1.18 6.04
C ASP A 52 -8.18 -1.70 7.45
N ALA A 53 -7.44 -1.17 8.41
CA ALA A 53 -7.53 -1.60 9.80
C ALA A 53 -8.69 -0.93 10.55
N SER A 54 -9.21 0.18 10.02
CA SER A 54 -10.34 0.88 10.66
C SER A 54 -11.69 0.25 10.32
N GLY A 55 -11.77 -0.49 9.21
CA GLY A 55 -13.02 -1.05 8.73
C GLY A 55 -13.95 -0.05 8.06
N THR A 56 -13.47 1.17 7.76
CA THR A 56 -14.33 2.25 7.25
C THR A 56 -14.10 2.59 5.78
N SER A 57 -13.30 1.79 5.05
CA SER A 57 -12.92 2.15 3.68
C SER A 57 -14.10 2.14 2.70
N THR A 58 -15.22 1.53 3.04
CA THR A 58 -16.44 1.65 2.22
C THR A 58 -16.89 3.12 2.11
N SER A 59 -16.86 3.85 3.22
CA SER A 59 -17.22 5.28 3.26
C SER A 59 -16.00 6.17 3.09
N ASN A 60 -14.83 5.70 3.47
CA ASN A 60 -13.57 6.45 3.48
C ASN A 60 -12.52 5.69 2.68
N PRO A 61 -12.58 5.73 1.33
CA PRO A 61 -11.68 4.92 0.51
C PRO A 61 -10.21 5.23 0.77
N ILE A 62 -9.38 4.20 0.63
CA ILE A 62 -7.93 4.33 0.70
C ILE A 62 -7.41 4.27 -0.73
N THR A 63 -6.86 5.38 -1.22
CA THR A 63 -6.32 5.49 -2.57
C THR A 63 -4.81 5.26 -2.50
N ILE A 64 -4.32 4.35 -3.33
CA ILE A 64 -2.92 3.95 -3.38
C ILE A 64 -2.33 4.38 -4.71
N THR A 65 -1.25 5.17 -4.67
CA THR A 65 -0.58 5.64 -5.88
C THR A 65 0.89 5.26 -5.83
N ALA A 66 1.50 5.12 -7.00
CA ALA A 66 2.93 4.89 -7.13
C ALA A 66 3.64 6.22 -7.36
N PRO A 67 4.88 6.39 -6.86
CA PRO A 67 5.63 7.63 -7.07
C PRO A 67 6.11 7.76 -8.51
N GLY A 68 6.34 8.99 -8.93
CA GLY A 68 6.82 9.29 -10.28
C GLY A 68 5.78 8.91 -11.33
N SER A 69 6.24 8.33 -12.42
CA SER A 69 5.39 7.90 -13.52
C SER A 69 5.05 6.41 -13.48
N LYS A 70 5.31 5.75 -12.35
CA LYS A 70 5.04 4.32 -12.19
C LYS A 70 3.53 4.05 -12.16
N LYS A 71 3.17 2.84 -12.53
CA LYS A 71 1.77 2.41 -12.62
C LYS A 71 1.53 1.22 -11.72
N ILE A 72 0.26 1.01 -11.38
CA ILE A 72 -0.22 -0.18 -10.66
C ILE A 72 -1.19 -0.90 -11.59
N ASN A 73 -0.83 -2.09 -12.06
CA ASN A 73 -1.61 -2.84 -13.06
C ASN A 73 -1.88 -2.00 -14.31
N GLY A 74 -0.92 -1.15 -14.70
CA GLY A 74 -1.05 -0.29 -15.89
C GLY A 74 -1.91 0.95 -15.72
N VAL A 75 -2.41 1.22 -14.51
CA VAL A 75 -3.24 2.40 -14.23
C VAL A 75 -2.62 3.25 -13.13
N ALA A 76 -3.16 4.45 -12.95
CA ALA A 76 -2.54 5.47 -12.09
C ALA A 76 -2.67 5.16 -10.60
N PHE A 77 -3.68 4.41 -10.18
CA PHE A 77 -3.91 4.15 -8.76
C PHE A 77 -4.69 2.86 -8.55
N ALA A 78 -4.63 2.37 -7.31
CA ALA A 78 -5.51 1.31 -6.81
C ALA A 78 -6.29 1.85 -5.61
N MET A 79 -7.38 1.20 -5.22
CA MET A 79 -8.24 1.69 -4.15
C MET A 79 -8.74 0.54 -3.31
N LEU A 80 -8.73 0.75 -1.98
CA LEU A 80 -9.44 -0.10 -1.03
C LEU A 80 -10.74 0.60 -0.68
N ASN A 81 -11.87 -0.02 -0.96
CA ASN A 81 -13.20 0.55 -0.73
C ASN A 81 -14.19 -0.45 -0.15
N GLY A 82 -13.70 -1.48 0.50
CA GLY A 82 -14.50 -2.45 1.24
C GLY A 82 -14.00 -2.56 2.67
N ALA A 83 -14.91 -2.70 3.64
CA ALA A 83 -14.54 -2.77 5.05
C ALA A 83 -13.52 -3.88 5.30
N TYR A 84 -12.41 -3.53 5.96
CA TYR A 84 -11.30 -4.45 6.28
C TYR A 84 -10.66 -5.10 5.05
N SER A 85 -10.80 -4.50 3.88
CA SER A 85 -10.15 -5.00 2.67
C SER A 85 -8.64 -4.81 2.72
N HIS A 86 -7.94 -5.56 1.88
CA HIS A 86 -6.49 -5.46 1.78
C HIS A 86 -6.04 -5.64 0.34
N ILE A 87 -4.81 -5.24 0.09
CA ILE A 87 -4.17 -5.41 -1.20
C ILE A 87 -2.70 -5.79 -0.96
N GLN A 88 -2.20 -6.71 -1.76
CA GLN A 88 -0.78 -6.99 -1.80
C GLN A 88 -0.24 -6.50 -3.14
N VAL A 89 0.81 -5.70 -3.09
CA VAL A 89 1.47 -5.17 -4.29
C VAL A 89 2.88 -5.73 -4.37
N ILE A 90 3.34 -5.97 -5.58
CA ILE A 90 4.70 -6.41 -5.85
C ILE A 90 5.31 -5.52 -6.91
N TYR A 91 6.60 -5.20 -6.76
CA TYR A 91 7.35 -4.40 -7.70
C TYR A 91 8.11 -5.30 -8.66
N ASP A 92 7.94 -5.09 -9.97
CA ASP A 92 8.58 -5.94 -10.99
C ASP A 92 9.90 -5.38 -11.51
N GLY A 93 10.42 -4.32 -10.85
CA GLY A 93 11.63 -3.63 -11.28
C GLY A 93 11.35 -2.36 -12.07
N THR A 94 10.12 -2.17 -12.53
CA THR A 94 9.71 -1.01 -13.33
C THR A 94 8.37 -0.45 -12.84
N ASN A 95 7.38 -1.29 -12.68
CA ASN A 95 6.04 -0.90 -12.24
C ASN A 95 5.54 -1.85 -11.15
N TRP A 96 4.31 -1.62 -10.72
CA TRP A 96 3.68 -2.36 -9.64
C TRP A 96 2.55 -3.24 -10.18
N LEU A 97 2.37 -4.39 -9.53
CA LEU A 97 1.27 -5.31 -9.82
C LEU A 97 0.61 -5.69 -8.51
N THR A 98 -0.70 -5.93 -8.55
CA THR A 98 -1.41 -6.47 -7.40
C THR A 98 -1.45 -8.00 -7.50
N ILE A 99 -1.31 -8.69 -6.37
CA ILE A 99 -1.37 -10.14 -6.33
C ILE A 99 -2.64 -10.61 -5.64
N ALA A 100 -3.09 -9.89 -4.64
CA ALA A 100 -4.28 -10.30 -3.89
C ALA A 100 -5.09 -9.09 -3.48
#